data_8f2664947327ffa35fa7a9825f35cad4
#
_entry.id   8f2664947327ffa35fa7a9825f35cad4
#
_cell.length_a   1.000
_cell.length_b   1.000
_cell.length_c   1.000
_cell.angle_alpha   90.00
_cell.angle_beta   90.00
_cell.angle_gamma   90.00
#
_symmetry.space_group_name_H-M   'P 1'
#
loop_
_entity.id
_entity.type
_entity.pdbx_description
1 polymer ?
#
loop_
_entity_poly.entity_id
_entity_poly.type
_entity_poly.pdbx_seq_one_letter_code
_entity_poly.pdbx_strand_id
1 'polypeptide(L)'
;NPDNPVIGVRSYGDTPERVAEYGSQMVRGLLDGGVYCSLKHFPGHGDTAVDSHLGLPCIDRSFDELMQRELKPFIAGIEAGAPAVMTTHILFPQIEPEHIPATMSRRIMTGLLREKLGFGGIIISDCMEMDAIKKFYGTVNGVLAAMKAGVDLVFVSQTPALATEAMQNAAQNAGR
;
A
#
# COMPACT_ATOMS: atom_id res chain seq x y z
N ASN A 1 -8.39 -14.49 -2.66
CA ASN A 1 -9.82 -14.67 -2.88
C ASN A 1 -10.11 -14.68 -4.38
N PRO A 2 -10.62 -15.80 -4.96
CA PRO A 2 -10.94 -15.90 -6.39
C PRO A 2 -12.04 -14.93 -6.83
N ASP A 3 -12.89 -14.49 -5.91
CA ASP A 3 -13.98 -13.55 -6.19
C ASP A 3 -13.52 -12.07 -6.18
N ASN A 4 -12.24 -11.81 -5.89
CA ASN A 4 -11.70 -10.46 -5.92
C ASN A 4 -11.39 -10.02 -7.38
N PRO A 5 -12.21 -9.13 -7.98
CA PRO A 5 -12.04 -8.74 -9.38
C PRO A 5 -10.84 -7.82 -9.60
N VAL A 6 -10.32 -7.21 -8.54
CA VAL A 6 -9.21 -6.25 -8.63
C VAL A 6 -7.88 -6.96 -8.85
N ILE A 7 -7.63 -8.04 -8.14
CA ILE A 7 -6.38 -8.81 -8.27
C ILE A 7 -6.48 -9.80 -9.43
N GLY A 8 -7.51 -10.64 -9.46
CA GLY A 8 -7.79 -11.58 -10.55
C GLY A 8 -6.57 -12.39 -10.95
N VAL A 9 -6.29 -12.46 -12.24
CA VAL A 9 -5.16 -13.22 -12.84
C VAL A 9 -3.77 -12.71 -12.46
N ARG A 10 -3.66 -11.60 -11.75
CA ARG A 10 -2.37 -11.08 -11.24
C ARG A 10 -1.91 -11.77 -9.96
N SER A 11 -2.74 -12.64 -9.39
CA SER A 11 -2.39 -13.40 -8.18
C SER A 11 -1.36 -14.48 -8.49
N TYR A 12 -0.35 -14.60 -7.63
CA TYR A 12 0.66 -15.67 -7.69
C TYR A 12 0.19 -17.00 -7.08
N GLY A 13 -0.99 -17.01 -6.46
CA GLY A 13 -1.54 -18.23 -5.86
C GLY A 13 -2.75 -17.96 -4.98
N ASP A 14 -3.28 -19.04 -4.44
CA ASP A 14 -4.47 -19.11 -3.61
C ASP A 14 -4.17 -19.23 -2.10
N THR A 15 -2.91 -19.43 -1.76
CA THR A 15 -2.42 -19.50 -0.37
C THR A 15 -1.29 -18.50 -0.12
N PRO A 16 -1.15 -17.99 1.11
CA PRO A 16 -0.06 -17.08 1.48
C PRO A 16 1.33 -17.66 1.19
N GLU A 17 1.49 -18.97 1.39
CA GLU A 17 2.74 -19.67 1.15
C GLU A 17 3.13 -19.67 -0.32
N ARG A 18 2.19 -19.99 -1.23
CA ARG A 18 2.44 -19.94 -2.67
C ARG A 18 2.74 -18.52 -3.15
N VAL A 19 1.99 -17.55 -2.67
CA VAL A 19 2.23 -16.14 -3.04
C VAL A 19 3.59 -15.67 -2.53
N ALA A 20 4.00 -16.08 -1.32
CA ALA A 20 5.32 -15.80 -0.77
C ALA A 20 6.44 -16.46 -1.60
N GLU A 21 6.29 -17.74 -1.94
CA GLU A 21 7.25 -18.48 -2.73
C GLU A 21 7.44 -17.88 -4.13
N TYR A 22 6.38 -17.79 -4.92
CA TYR A 22 6.48 -17.33 -6.31
C TYR A 22 6.77 -15.83 -6.38
N GLY A 23 6.21 -15.02 -5.50
CA GLY A 23 6.47 -13.59 -5.42
C GLY A 23 7.94 -13.30 -5.10
N SER A 24 8.54 -14.01 -4.15
CA SER A 24 9.96 -13.85 -3.82
C SER A 24 10.89 -14.30 -4.95
N GLN A 25 10.54 -15.37 -5.67
CA GLN A 25 11.30 -15.79 -6.85
C GLN A 25 11.21 -14.78 -8.00
N MET A 26 10.02 -14.18 -8.20
CA MET A 26 9.86 -13.09 -9.18
C MET A 26 10.72 -11.88 -8.81
N VAL A 27 10.78 -11.50 -7.54
CA VAL A 27 11.66 -10.41 -7.05
C VAL A 27 13.12 -10.71 -7.42
N ARG A 28 13.62 -11.90 -7.09
CA ARG A 28 14.99 -12.31 -7.41
C ARG A 28 15.27 -12.29 -8.91
N GLY A 29 14.38 -12.90 -9.72
CA GLY A 29 14.55 -12.95 -11.17
C GLY A 29 14.55 -11.56 -11.82
N LEU A 30 13.73 -10.62 -11.35
CA LEU A 30 13.74 -9.24 -11.86
C LEU A 30 15.04 -8.52 -11.48
N LEU A 31 15.50 -8.67 -10.24
CA LEU A 31 16.77 -8.06 -9.78
C LEU A 31 17.98 -8.65 -10.50
N ASP A 32 18.04 -9.96 -10.70
CA ASP A 32 19.08 -10.64 -11.47
C ASP A 32 19.11 -10.17 -12.93
N GLY A 33 17.94 -9.84 -13.48
CA GLY A 33 17.80 -9.22 -14.80
C GLY A 33 18.08 -7.71 -14.85
N GLY A 34 18.46 -7.09 -13.72
CA GLY A 34 18.74 -5.65 -13.64
C GLY A 34 17.48 -4.78 -13.62
N VAL A 35 16.32 -5.33 -13.31
CA VAL A 35 15.03 -4.62 -13.27
C VAL A 35 14.55 -4.43 -11.84
N TYR A 36 14.32 -3.18 -11.43
CA TYR A 36 13.70 -2.89 -10.14
C TYR A 36 12.21 -3.27 -10.13
N CYS A 37 11.75 -3.76 -8.99
CA CYS A 37 10.36 -4.18 -8.79
C CYS A 37 9.75 -3.55 -7.54
N SER A 38 8.42 -3.62 -7.45
CA SER A 38 7.66 -3.17 -6.28
C SER A 38 6.67 -4.24 -5.84
N LEU A 39 6.67 -4.57 -4.55
CA LEU A 39 5.63 -5.41 -3.95
C LEU A 39 4.34 -4.61 -3.80
N LYS A 40 3.19 -5.20 -4.14
CA LYS A 40 1.91 -4.49 -4.08
C LYS A 40 0.72 -5.40 -3.82
N HIS A 41 -0.31 -4.85 -3.17
CA HIS A 41 -0.48 -3.53 -2.56
C HIS A 41 -0.47 -3.70 -1.04
N PHE A 42 0.46 -3.06 -0.36
CA PHE A 42 0.68 -3.22 1.09
C PHE A 42 -0.40 -2.51 1.92
N PRO A 43 -0.85 -3.11 3.01
CA PRO A 43 -0.47 -4.39 3.63
C PRO A 43 -1.24 -5.62 3.13
N GLY A 44 -2.05 -5.50 2.05
CA GLY A 44 -2.76 -6.59 1.41
C GLY A 44 -3.98 -6.09 0.65
N HIS A 45 -4.32 -6.74 -0.48
CA HIS A 45 -5.49 -6.40 -1.31
C HIS A 45 -6.24 -7.65 -1.80
N GLY A 46 -5.71 -8.85 -1.49
CA GLY A 46 -6.22 -10.09 -2.07
C GLY A 46 -7.60 -10.52 -1.58
N ASP A 47 -8.04 -10.03 -0.44
CA ASP A 47 -9.30 -10.43 0.21
C ASP A 47 -10.11 -9.22 0.70
N THR A 48 -10.19 -8.17 -0.12
CA THR A 48 -10.96 -6.98 0.22
C THR A 48 -12.46 -7.21 0.13
N ALA A 49 -13.18 -6.71 1.12
CA ALA A 49 -14.61 -6.45 1.09
C ALA A 49 -14.85 -4.94 0.95
N VAL A 50 -16.10 -4.51 0.84
CA VAL A 50 -16.48 -3.09 0.88
C VAL A 50 -17.05 -2.77 2.25
N ASP A 51 -16.50 -1.76 2.93
CA ASP A 51 -17.11 -1.22 4.14
C ASP A 51 -18.45 -0.57 3.80
N SER A 52 -19.54 -1.09 4.37
CA SER A 52 -20.90 -0.65 4.08
C SER A 52 -21.21 0.78 4.57
N HIS A 53 -20.43 1.31 5.54
CA HIS A 53 -20.63 2.65 6.08
C HIS A 53 -19.89 3.73 5.28
N LEU A 54 -18.69 3.39 4.76
CA LEU A 54 -17.85 4.34 4.06
C LEU A 54 -17.78 4.09 2.54
N GLY A 55 -18.20 2.92 2.06
CA GLY A 55 -18.07 2.55 0.65
C GLY A 55 -16.62 2.39 0.18
N LEU A 56 -15.67 2.22 1.12
CA LEU A 56 -14.25 2.02 0.85
C LEU A 56 -13.89 0.54 0.97
N PRO A 57 -12.92 0.04 0.20
CA PRO A 57 -12.38 -1.30 0.40
C PRO A 57 -11.86 -1.46 1.83
N CYS A 58 -12.15 -2.61 2.44
CA CYS A 58 -11.84 -2.87 3.85
C CYS A 58 -11.32 -4.30 4.04
N ILE A 59 -10.35 -4.47 4.95
CA ILE A 59 -9.93 -5.75 5.50
C ILE A 59 -10.02 -5.63 7.02
N ASP A 60 -11.04 -6.25 7.60
CA ASP A 60 -11.28 -6.27 9.05
C ASP A 60 -10.59 -7.49 9.68
N ARG A 61 -9.28 -7.38 9.87
CA ARG A 61 -8.42 -8.41 10.47
C ARG A 61 -7.52 -7.82 11.52
N SER A 62 -7.29 -8.61 12.58
CA SER A 62 -6.29 -8.31 13.60
C SER A 62 -4.88 -8.34 13.01
N PHE A 63 -3.93 -7.74 13.73
CA PHE A 63 -2.52 -7.79 13.35
C PHE A 63 -2.00 -9.22 13.19
N ASP A 64 -2.37 -10.13 14.12
CA ASP A 64 -1.91 -11.52 14.10
C ASP A 64 -2.46 -12.27 12.88
N GLU A 65 -3.71 -12.02 12.49
CA GLU A 65 -4.29 -12.58 11.27
C GLU A 65 -3.59 -12.05 10.02
N LEU A 66 -3.28 -10.73 9.96
CA LEU A 66 -2.52 -10.16 8.84
C LEU A 66 -1.11 -10.79 8.75
N MET A 67 -0.43 -11.01 9.86
CA MET A 67 0.87 -11.69 9.90
C MET A 67 0.81 -13.11 9.36
N GLN A 68 -0.28 -13.83 9.61
CA GLN A 68 -0.45 -15.21 9.14
C GLN A 68 -0.79 -15.29 7.65
N ARG A 69 -1.31 -14.23 7.05
CA ARG A 69 -1.87 -14.25 5.71
C ARG A 69 -1.32 -13.15 4.81
N GLU A 70 -1.81 -11.92 4.96
CA GLU A 70 -1.54 -10.82 4.03
C GLU A 70 -0.07 -10.38 4.05
N LEU A 71 0.56 -10.34 5.23
CA LEU A 71 1.93 -9.86 5.39
C LEU A 71 2.99 -10.90 5.05
N LYS A 72 2.66 -12.18 5.08
CA LYS A 72 3.62 -13.27 4.78
C LYS A 72 4.31 -13.12 3.41
N PRO A 73 3.59 -12.85 2.30
CA PRO A 73 4.21 -12.58 1.00
C PRO A 73 5.08 -11.32 0.98
N PHE A 74 4.68 -10.26 1.70
CA PHE A 74 5.48 -9.04 1.76
C PHE A 74 6.79 -9.27 2.51
N ILE A 75 6.76 -9.98 3.63
CA ILE A 75 7.97 -10.35 4.38
C ILE A 75 8.92 -11.13 3.47
N ALA A 76 8.43 -12.17 2.79
CA ALA A 76 9.25 -12.97 1.87
C ALA A 76 9.82 -12.14 0.72
N GLY A 77 9.06 -11.19 0.18
CA GLY A 77 9.51 -10.29 -0.88
C GLY A 77 10.56 -9.27 -0.40
N ILE A 78 10.41 -8.75 0.82
CA ILE A 78 11.40 -7.86 1.47
C ILE A 78 12.70 -8.62 1.71
N GLU A 79 12.64 -9.83 2.25
CA GLU A 79 13.79 -10.72 2.47
C GLU A 79 14.47 -11.11 1.15
N ALA A 80 13.72 -11.19 0.05
CA ALA A 80 14.24 -11.41 -1.30
C ALA A 80 14.93 -10.17 -1.89
N GLY A 81 14.90 -9.03 -1.22
CA GLY A 81 15.58 -7.79 -1.62
C GLY A 81 14.72 -6.82 -2.42
N ALA A 82 13.39 -6.91 -2.36
CA ALA A 82 12.51 -5.96 -3.07
C ALA A 82 12.86 -4.50 -2.73
N PRO A 83 13.18 -3.65 -3.73
CA PRO A 83 13.63 -2.29 -3.48
C PRO A 83 12.49 -1.32 -3.18
N ALA A 84 11.25 -1.69 -3.53
CA ALA A 84 10.09 -0.83 -3.32
C ALA A 84 8.86 -1.61 -2.85
N VAL A 85 7.97 -0.91 -2.12
CA VAL A 85 6.65 -1.39 -1.72
C VAL A 85 5.62 -0.32 -2.08
N MET A 86 4.58 -0.71 -2.82
CA MET A 86 3.44 0.14 -3.14
C MET A 86 2.32 -0.06 -2.13
N THR A 87 1.77 1.05 -1.64
CA THR A 87 0.68 1.07 -0.66
C THR A 87 -0.69 0.77 -1.29
N THR A 88 -1.72 0.66 -0.45
CA THR A 88 -3.12 0.51 -0.89
C THR A 88 -4.03 1.54 -0.22
N HIS A 89 -5.12 1.92 -0.93
CA HIS A 89 -6.15 2.80 -0.39
C HIS A 89 -7.29 2.02 0.29
N ILE A 90 -6.92 1.08 1.16
CA ILE A 90 -7.81 0.16 1.87
C ILE A 90 -7.82 0.50 3.35
N LEU A 91 -8.98 0.31 3.99
CA LEU A 91 -9.15 0.44 5.43
C LEU A 91 -8.73 -0.84 6.14
N PHE A 92 -8.05 -0.68 7.27
CA PHE A 92 -7.68 -1.76 8.19
C PHE A 92 -8.09 -1.35 9.63
N PRO A 93 -9.39 -1.39 9.97
CA PRO A 93 -9.91 -0.76 11.19
C PRO A 93 -9.32 -1.32 12.49
N GLN A 94 -8.88 -2.58 12.52
CA GLN A 94 -8.23 -3.16 13.69
C GLN A 94 -6.76 -2.71 13.86
N ILE A 95 -6.14 -2.13 12.82
CA ILE A 95 -4.79 -1.57 12.88
C ILE A 95 -4.85 -0.04 12.98
N GLU A 96 -5.71 0.57 12.17
CA GLU A 96 -5.92 2.02 12.09
C GLU A 96 -7.35 2.37 12.46
N PRO A 97 -7.64 2.61 13.76
CA PRO A 97 -8.99 2.86 14.24
C PRO A 97 -9.58 4.22 13.81
N GLU A 98 -8.77 5.12 13.26
CA GLU A 98 -9.25 6.39 12.70
C GLU A 98 -9.94 6.23 11.34
N HIS A 99 -10.04 4.99 10.84
CA HIS A 99 -10.68 4.65 9.57
C HIS A 99 -10.13 5.45 8.37
N ILE A 100 -8.83 5.70 8.37
CA ILE A 100 -8.12 6.27 7.22
C ILE A 100 -7.45 5.17 6.39
N PRO A 101 -7.32 5.33 5.07
CA PRO A 101 -6.66 4.36 4.21
C PRO A 101 -5.20 4.11 4.60
N ALA A 102 -4.72 2.89 4.39
CA ALA A 102 -3.36 2.48 4.74
C ALA A 102 -2.30 3.46 4.22
N THR A 103 -2.43 3.96 2.99
CA THR A 103 -1.53 4.95 2.38
C THR A 103 -1.35 6.22 3.24
N MET A 104 -2.37 6.62 3.99
CA MET A 104 -2.38 7.84 4.80
C MET A 104 -2.13 7.54 6.29
N SER A 105 -2.00 6.28 6.67
CA SER A 105 -1.81 5.84 8.06
C SER A 105 -0.34 5.78 8.44
N ARG A 106 0.08 6.65 9.37
CA ARG A 106 1.41 6.57 9.96
C ARG A 106 1.64 5.26 10.73
N ARG A 107 0.58 4.71 11.36
CA ARG A 107 0.65 3.41 12.05
C ARG A 107 1.03 2.29 11.10
N ILE A 108 0.49 2.33 9.86
CA ILE A 108 0.74 1.30 8.85
C ILE A 108 2.05 1.59 8.09
N MET A 109 2.27 2.81 7.59
CA MET A 109 3.45 3.10 6.77
C MET A 109 4.73 3.16 7.60
N THR A 110 4.75 3.97 8.64
CA THR A 110 5.93 4.07 9.51
C THR A 110 5.97 2.91 10.51
N GLY A 111 4.92 2.75 11.34
CA GLY A 111 4.95 1.80 12.45
C GLY A 111 5.00 0.34 12.01
N LEU A 112 4.19 -0.06 11.02
CA LEU A 112 4.21 -1.45 10.57
C LEU A 112 5.32 -1.71 9.55
N LEU A 113 5.33 -0.99 8.41
CA LEU A 113 6.23 -1.31 7.32
C LEU A 113 7.69 -0.94 7.63
N ARG A 114 7.96 0.29 8.10
CA ARG A 114 9.32 0.73 8.39
C ARG A 114 9.90 0.11 9.67
N GLU A 115 9.17 0.26 10.78
CA GLU A 115 9.72 -0.08 12.10
C GLU A 115 9.58 -1.57 12.41
N LYS A 116 8.36 -2.13 12.24
CA LYS A 116 8.10 -3.52 12.64
C LYS A 116 8.60 -4.54 11.63
N LEU A 117 8.43 -4.30 10.33
CA LEU A 117 8.93 -5.18 9.27
C LEU A 117 10.35 -4.81 8.79
N GLY A 118 10.91 -3.69 9.24
CA GLY A 118 12.29 -3.28 8.94
C GLY A 118 12.53 -2.90 7.48
N PHE A 119 11.48 -2.50 6.74
CA PHE A 119 11.64 -2.17 5.32
C PHE A 119 12.40 -0.84 5.13
N GLY A 120 13.59 -0.91 4.55
CA GLY A 120 14.47 0.23 4.27
C GLY A 120 14.38 0.80 2.85
N GLY A 121 13.59 0.18 1.95
CA GLY A 121 13.45 0.61 0.55
C GLY A 121 12.44 1.76 0.35
N ILE A 122 12.01 1.99 -0.88
CA ILE A 122 11.10 3.08 -1.26
C ILE A 122 9.64 2.68 -1.00
N ILE A 123 8.91 3.49 -0.26
CA ILE A 123 7.45 3.36 -0.11
C ILE A 123 6.78 4.24 -1.17
N ILE A 124 5.98 3.61 -2.03
CA ILE A 124 5.31 4.28 -3.16
C ILE A 124 3.80 4.26 -2.90
N SER A 125 3.09 5.37 -3.12
CA SER A 125 1.61 5.34 -3.07
C SER A 125 1.05 4.64 -4.31
N ASP A 126 -0.17 4.09 -4.23
CA ASP A 126 -1.02 3.95 -5.41
C ASP A 126 -1.51 5.34 -5.86
N CYS A 127 -2.18 5.44 -7.01
CA CYS A 127 -2.59 6.73 -7.56
C CYS A 127 -3.55 7.49 -6.62
N MET A 128 -3.14 8.69 -6.20
CA MET A 128 -3.92 9.53 -5.26
C MET A 128 -5.17 10.17 -5.90
N GLU A 129 -5.38 9.97 -7.20
CA GLU A 129 -6.60 10.38 -7.91
C GLU A 129 -7.67 9.27 -7.97
N MET A 130 -7.39 8.09 -7.39
CA MET A 130 -8.41 7.04 -7.24
C MET A 130 -9.55 7.51 -6.35
N ASP A 131 -10.76 7.05 -6.64
CA ASP A 131 -11.99 7.45 -5.95
C ASP A 131 -11.93 7.30 -4.43
N ALA A 132 -11.25 6.28 -3.95
CA ALA A 132 -11.02 6.04 -2.51
C ALA A 132 -10.30 7.20 -1.79
N ILE A 133 -9.49 7.99 -2.50
CA ILE A 133 -8.84 9.19 -1.96
C ILE A 133 -9.58 10.44 -2.41
N LYS A 134 -9.79 10.57 -3.72
CA LYS A 134 -10.34 11.80 -4.33
C LYS A 134 -11.68 12.21 -3.74
N LYS A 135 -12.61 11.25 -3.56
CA LYS A 135 -13.98 11.54 -3.10
C LYS A 135 -14.05 11.83 -1.60
N PHE A 136 -13.20 11.19 -0.79
CA PHE A 136 -13.33 11.24 0.68
C PHE A 136 -12.36 12.23 1.33
N TYR A 137 -11.20 12.46 0.73
CA TYR A 137 -10.11 13.27 1.31
C TYR A 137 -9.65 14.42 0.42
N GLY A 138 -9.90 14.33 -0.89
CA GLY A 138 -9.32 15.20 -1.90
C GLY A 138 -7.85 14.82 -2.20
N THR A 139 -7.47 14.84 -3.47
CA THR A 139 -6.13 14.43 -3.91
C THR A 139 -5.01 15.20 -3.21
N VAL A 140 -5.11 16.53 -3.14
CA VAL A 140 -4.06 17.40 -2.55
C VAL A 140 -3.84 17.11 -1.07
N ASN A 141 -4.93 16.98 -0.30
CA ASN A 141 -4.84 16.65 1.12
C ASN A 141 -4.37 15.22 1.35
N GLY A 142 -4.80 14.28 0.51
CA GLY A 142 -4.36 12.89 0.54
C GLY A 142 -2.85 12.77 0.31
N VAL A 143 -2.29 13.52 -0.64
CA VAL A 143 -0.84 13.58 -0.88
C VAL A 143 -0.09 14.03 0.37
N LEU A 144 -0.51 15.13 0.99
CA LEU A 144 0.12 15.63 2.21
C LEU A 144 0.03 14.61 3.35
N ALA A 145 -1.13 13.96 3.53
CA ALA A 145 -1.32 12.94 4.55
C ALA A 145 -0.44 11.70 4.30
N ALA A 146 -0.33 11.24 3.04
CA ALA A 146 0.55 10.13 2.67
C ALA A 146 2.03 10.43 2.97
N MET A 147 2.50 11.62 2.64
CA MET A 147 3.87 12.07 2.98
C MET A 147 4.10 12.08 4.49
N LYS A 148 3.16 12.62 5.27
CA LYS A 148 3.23 12.61 6.74
C LYS A 148 3.16 11.20 7.34
N ALA A 149 2.53 10.27 6.64
CA ALA A 149 2.51 8.85 7.02
C ALA A 149 3.84 8.13 6.78
N GLY A 150 4.73 8.68 5.94
CA GLY A 150 6.04 8.12 5.63
C GLY A 150 6.17 7.52 4.23
N VAL A 151 5.28 7.89 3.31
CA VAL A 151 5.40 7.55 1.88
C VAL A 151 6.46 8.42 1.22
N ASP A 152 7.41 7.82 0.49
CA ASP A 152 8.53 8.51 -0.14
C ASP A 152 8.18 9.05 -1.53
N LEU A 153 7.40 8.29 -2.30
CA LEU A 153 7.03 8.63 -3.67
C LEU A 153 5.50 8.58 -3.83
N VAL A 154 4.90 9.69 -4.21
CA VAL A 154 3.44 9.81 -4.31
C VAL A 154 3.02 10.00 -5.76
N PHE A 155 2.11 9.13 -6.25
CA PHE A 155 1.58 9.21 -7.61
C PHE A 155 0.35 10.11 -7.71
N VAL A 156 0.45 11.13 -8.58
CA VAL A 156 -0.66 11.91 -9.13
C VAL A 156 -0.47 11.89 -10.64
N SER A 157 -1.13 10.97 -11.35
CA SER A 157 -0.73 10.58 -12.70
C SER A 157 -1.69 11.01 -13.81
N GLN A 158 -2.90 11.47 -13.47
CA GLN A 158 -3.93 11.79 -14.46
C GLN A 158 -4.05 13.29 -14.73
N THR A 159 -3.87 14.13 -13.69
CA THR A 159 -4.11 15.58 -13.77
C THR A 159 -2.86 16.35 -13.36
N PRO A 160 -2.03 16.84 -14.32
CA PRO A 160 -0.79 17.55 -14.01
C PRO A 160 -0.99 18.80 -13.11
N ALA A 161 -2.12 19.49 -13.24
CA ALA A 161 -2.42 20.63 -12.38
C ALA A 161 -2.58 20.22 -10.91
N LEU A 162 -3.23 19.10 -10.63
CA LEU A 162 -3.35 18.57 -9.26
C LEU A 162 -2.00 18.13 -8.71
N ALA A 163 -1.10 17.57 -9.53
CA ALA A 163 0.25 17.22 -9.11
C ALA A 163 1.01 18.49 -8.66
N THR A 164 0.92 19.58 -9.44
CA THR A 164 1.56 20.86 -9.09
C THR A 164 0.99 21.44 -7.80
N GLU A 165 -0.34 21.45 -7.65
CA GLU A 165 -1.02 21.94 -6.45
C GLU A 165 -0.63 21.11 -5.21
N ALA A 166 -0.60 19.78 -5.34
CA ALA A 166 -0.19 18.87 -4.28
C ALA A 166 1.27 19.11 -3.85
N MET A 167 2.18 19.31 -4.80
CA MET A 167 3.58 19.65 -4.50
C MET A 167 3.70 20.98 -3.75
N GLN A 168 2.98 22.01 -4.17
CA GLN A 168 2.98 23.32 -3.50
C GLN A 168 2.42 23.22 -2.07
N ASN A 169 1.31 22.52 -1.90
CA ASN A 169 0.71 22.26 -0.59
C ASN A 169 1.68 21.49 0.33
N ALA A 170 2.31 20.44 -0.18
CA ALA A 170 3.29 19.66 0.56
C ALA A 170 4.49 20.50 1.00
N ALA A 171 5.06 21.32 0.10
CA ALA A 171 6.17 22.19 0.42
C ALA A 171 5.86 23.21 1.53
N GLN A 172 4.61 23.69 1.58
CA GLN A 172 4.16 24.66 2.60
C GLN A 172 3.84 24.02 3.96
N ASN A 173 3.45 22.74 3.99
CA ASN A 173 2.82 22.11 5.15
C ASN A 173 3.53 20.84 5.65
N ALA A 174 4.54 20.32 4.98
CA ALA A 174 5.22 19.07 5.37
C ALA A 174 5.96 19.15 6.72
N GLY A 175 6.37 20.35 7.12
CA GLY A 175 7.08 20.60 8.39
C GLY A 175 6.19 20.99 9.58
N ARG A 176 4.86 20.94 9.44
CA ARG A 176 3.92 21.34 10.49
C ARG A 176 3.18 20.17 11.09
#